data_1a4f60b848e54071580670e1436ccb83
#
_entry.id   1a4f60b848e54071580670e1436ccb83
#
_cell.length_a   1.000
_cell.length_b   1.000
_cell.length_c   1.000
_cell.angle_alpha   90.00
_cell.angle_beta   90.00
_cell.angle_gamma   90.00
#
_symmetry.space_group_name_H-M   'P 1'
#
loop_
_entity.id
_entity.type
_entity.pdbx_description
1 polymer ?
#
loop_
_entity_poly.entity_id
_entity_poly.type
_entity_poly.pdbx_seq_one_letter_code
_entity_poly.pdbx_strand_id
1 'polypeptide(L)'
;MDGTNRNTGAEGLLGILCCGLERSAEQRTAIQLGDRSQYVGLSDIAQMLDCPRAALAGKLYTPEYRSTDEALKHKITFHRDHWFERGVHQSLIGYGLSPLSQLEIEIRYGDVPIKAHLDFTLVTDQPQPTVRILEVKSTARLPATLSESYAMQIGGQTALLKAYWNHPVFNIIQETGEVLYHRTLPESCQELLDVSLPDDASACDIQGWVLCLSMCDAKAFGPFLPEDMDVAQCLDMASEFWETGVTTDKPVS
;
A
#
# COMPACT_ATOMS: atom_id res chain seq x y z
N MET A 1 -32.24 -40.26 2.93
CA MET A 1 -31.29 -39.40 3.69
C MET A 1 -31.12 -38.11 2.92
N ASP A 2 -31.69 -37.09 3.47
CA ASP A 2 -32.05 -35.85 2.78
C ASP A 2 -30.83 -35.01 2.40
N GLY A 3 -30.64 -34.74 1.11
CA GLY A 3 -29.52 -33.91 0.60
C GLY A 3 -29.56 -32.41 0.99
N THR A 4 -30.68 -31.98 1.56
CA THR A 4 -30.92 -30.60 1.99
C THR A 4 -30.10 -30.17 3.21
N ASN A 5 -29.74 -31.11 4.09
CA ASN A 5 -29.04 -30.77 5.33
C ASN A 5 -27.51 -30.58 5.17
N ARG A 6 -26.94 -31.00 4.01
CA ARG A 6 -25.51 -30.75 3.74
C ARG A 6 -25.25 -29.37 3.15
N ASN A 7 -26.18 -28.80 2.39
CA ASN A 7 -26.05 -27.46 1.81
C ASN A 7 -26.14 -26.36 2.89
N THR A 8 -27.04 -26.50 3.86
CA THR A 8 -27.18 -25.50 4.94
C THR A 8 -25.93 -25.37 5.80
N GLY A 9 -25.18 -26.46 6.02
CA GLY A 9 -23.90 -26.41 6.72
C GLY A 9 -22.80 -25.70 5.93
N ALA A 10 -22.72 -25.96 4.63
CA ALA A 10 -21.76 -25.31 3.74
C ALA A 10 -22.04 -23.80 3.59
N GLU A 11 -23.30 -23.42 3.39
CA GLU A 11 -23.74 -22.01 3.34
C GLU A 11 -23.47 -21.30 4.67
N GLY A 12 -23.70 -21.94 5.79
CA GLY A 12 -23.36 -21.41 7.11
C GLY A 12 -21.86 -21.16 7.29
N LEU A 13 -21.00 -22.08 6.83
CA LEU A 13 -19.55 -21.92 6.85
C LEU A 13 -19.08 -20.74 5.99
N LEU A 14 -19.60 -20.61 4.77
CA LEU A 14 -19.27 -19.49 3.88
C LEU A 14 -19.73 -18.15 4.49
N GLY A 15 -20.88 -18.12 5.14
CA GLY A 15 -21.36 -16.94 5.88
C GLY A 15 -20.42 -16.54 7.03
N ILE A 16 -19.97 -17.52 7.83
CA ILE A 16 -19.01 -17.29 8.91
C ILE A 16 -17.69 -16.74 8.34
N LEU A 17 -17.18 -17.33 7.28
CA LEU A 17 -15.96 -16.86 6.61
C LEU A 17 -16.13 -15.43 6.10
N CYS A 18 -17.23 -15.12 5.43
CA CYS A 18 -17.53 -13.79 4.92
C CYS A 18 -17.52 -12.74 6.04
N CYS A 19 -18.24 -12.99 7.14
CA CYS A 19 -18.27 -12.09 8.30
C CYS A 19 -16.89 -11.97 9.00
N GLY A 20 -16.14 -13.05 9.06
CA GLY A 20 -14.80 -13.05 9.64
C GLY A 20 -13.82 -12.19 8.84
N LEU A 21 -13.84 -12.31 7.53
CA LEU A 21 -13.03 -11.48 6.62
C LEU A 21 -13.40 -10.00 6.73
N GLU A 22 -14.70 -9.67 6.80
CA GLU A 22 -15.18 -8.30 6.98
C GLU A 22 -14.63 -7.66 8.25
N ARG A 23 -14.84 -8.29 9.39
CA ARG A 23 -14.34 -7.79 10.68
C ARG A 23 -12.82 -7.62 10.69
N SER A 24 -12.10 -8.59 10.11
CA SER A 24 -10.64 -8.51 10.00
C SER A 24 -10.19 -7.35 9.10
N ALA A 25 -10.91 -7.07 8.01
CA ALA A 25 -10.63 -5.93 7.14
C ALA A 25 -10.90 -4.59 7.83
N GLU A 26 -12.05 -4.48 8.51
CA GLU A 26 -12.43 -3.27 9.27
C GLU A 26 -11.42 -2.95 10.37
N GLN A 27 -11.03 -3.95 11.15
CA GLN A 27 -10.02 -3.78 12.20
C GLN A 27 -8.69 -3.31 11.64
N ARG A 28 -8.21 -3.92 10.55
CA ARG A 28 -6.95 -3.54 9.93
C ARG A 28 -7.01 -2.15 9.33
N THR A 29 -8.06 -1.82 8.60
CA THR A 29 -8.24 -0.50 8.00
C THR A 29 -8.24 0.58 9.08
N ALA A 30 -8.95 0.37 10.18
CA ALA A 30 -8.97 1.30 11.30
C ALA A 30 -7.59 1.48 11.94
N ILE A 31 -6.81 0.39 12.04
CA ILE A 31 -5.48 0.41 12.67
C ILE A 31 -4.42 1.01 11.74
N GLN A 32 -4.35 0.57 10.48
CA GLN A 32 -3.23 0.93 9.58
C GLN A 32 -3.51 2.15 8.73
N LEU A 33 -4.74 2.33 8.25
CA LEU A 33 -5.06 3.37 7.28
C LEU A 33 -5.84 4.54 7.89
N GLY A 34 -6.50 4.32 9.03
CA GLY A 34 -7.38 5.32 9.60
C GLY A 34 -8.56 5.67 8.68
N ASP A 35 -9.05 6.90 8.79
CA ASP A 35 -10.12 7.40 7.92
C ASP A 35 -9.54 7.85 6.56
N ARG A 36 -9.70 7.00 5.56
CA ARG A 36 -9.20 7.25 4.21
C ARG A 36 -9.84 8.46 3.52
N SER A 37 -10.97 8.95 3.99
CA SER A 37 -11.59 10.17 3.45
C SER A 37 -10.81 11.44 3.79
N GLN A 38 -9.91 11.38 4.78
CA GLN A 38 -9.17 12.52 5.30
C GLN A 38 -7.83 12.78 4.60
N TYR A 39 -7.43 11.95 3.64
CA TYR A 39 -6.17 12.11 2.92
C TYR A 39 -6.22 11.50 1.52
N VAL A 40 -5.26 11.84 0.69
CA VAL A 40 -5.03 11.19 -0.62
C VAL A 40 -3.89 10.19 -0.49
N GLY A 41 -4.15 8.93 -0.81
CA GLY A 41 -3.12 7.91 -0.90
C GLY A 41 -2.43 7.89 -2.26
N LEU A 42 -1.14 7.54 -2.33
CA LEU A 42 -0.48 7.32 -3.62
C LEU A 42 -1.16 6.23 -4.46
N SER A 43 -1.73 5.23 -3.82
CA SER A 43 -2.54 4.20 -4.48
C SER A 43 -3.82 4.77 -5.12
N ASP A 44 -4.43 5.81 -4.50
CA ASP A 44 -5.60 6.48 -5.06
C ASP A 44 -5.22 7.21 -6.36
N ILE A 45 -4.08 7.93 -6.34
CA ILE A 45 -3.55 8.64 -7.52
C ILE A 45 -3.19 7.64 -8.63
N ALA A 46 -2.54 6.54 -8.28
CA ALA A 46 -2.21 5.48 -9.23
C ALA A 46 -3.45 4.89 -9.91
N GLN A 47 -4.52 4.65 -9.13
CA GLN A 47 -5.79 4.15 -9.67
C GLN A 47 -6.49 5.15 -10.60
N MET A 48 -6.24 6.46 -10.45
CA MET A 48 -6.78 7.47 -11.38
C MET A 48 -6.29 7.23 -12.82
N LEU A 49 -5.06 6.76 -13.00
CA LEU A 49 -4.53 6.44 -14.32
C LEU A 49 -5.30 5.31 -15.00
N ASP A 50 -5.76 4.34 -14.22
CA ASP A 50 -6.56 3.23 -14.75
C ASP A 50 -8.03 3.66 -14.97
N CYS A 51 -8.65 4.29 -13.97
CA CYS A 51 -10.03 4.77 -14.03
C CYS A 51 -10.32 5.79 -12.93
N PRO A 52 -10.39 7.11 -13.22
CA PRO A 52 -10.64 8.15 -12.22
C PRO A 52 -11.94 7.93 -11.43
N ARG A 53 -13.01 7.48 -12.09
CA ARG A 53 -14.30 7.19 -11.44
C ARG A 53 -14.19 6.03 -10.44
N ALA A 54 -13.47 4.97 -10.80
CA ALA A 54 -13.29 3.81 -9.93
C ALA A 54 -12.42 4.18 -8.72
N ALA A 55 -11.41 5.01 -8.90
CA ALA A 55 -10.57 5.51 -7.81
C ALA A 55 -11.38 6.31 -6.78
N LEU A 56 -12.19 7.26 -7.24
CA LEU A 56 -13.09 8.04 -6.39
C LEU A 56 -14.15 7.17 -5.71
N ALA A 57 -14.80 6.29 -6.47
CA ALA A 57 -15.82 5.40 -5.93
C ALA A 57 -15.24 4.46 -4.85
N GLY A 58 -14.06 3.88 -5.10
CA GLY A 58 -13.39 3.01 -4.12
C GLY A 58 -12.99 3.71 -2.83
N LYS A 59 -12.81 5.04 -2.88
CA LYS A 59 -12.49 5.86 -1.70
C LYS A 59 -13.73 6.32 -0.92
N LEU A 60 -14.78 6.72 -1.62
CA LEU A 60 -15.94 7.40 -1.03
C LEU A 60 -17.09 6.45 -0.68
N TYR A 61 -17.16 5.29 -1.29
CA TYR A 61 -18.30 4.39 -1.14
C TYR A 61 -17.91 3.00 -0.68
N THR A 62 -18.68 2.49 0.29
CA THR A 62 -18.62 1.08 0.66
C THR A 62 -19.36 0.26 -0.39
N PRO A 63 -18.76 -0.79 -0.98
CA PRO A 63 -19.43 -1.60 -1.99
C PRO A 63 -20.64 -2.33 -1.41
N GLU A 64 -21.77 -2.28 -2.11
CA GLU A 64 -22.95 -3.09 -1.82
C GLU A 64 -22.91 -4.39 -2.61
N TYR A 65 -23.17 -5.51 -1.95
CA TYR A 65 -23.15 -6.83 -2.56
C TYR A 65 -24.57 -7.41 -2.69
N ARG A 66 -24.86 -8.00 -3.85
CA ARG A 66 -26.17 -8.61 -4.15
C ARG A 66 -26.32 -10.01 -3.55
N SER A 67 -25.23 -10.66 -3.19
CA SER A 67 -25.22 -12.00 -2.61
C SER A 67 -24.01 -12.22 -1.71
N THR A 68 -24.10 -13.23 -0.83
CA THR A 68 -22.97 -13.68 0.00
C THR A 68 -21.79 -14.14 -0.85
N ASP A 69 -22.03 -14.79 -1.98
CA ASP A 69 -20.96 -15.26 -2.88
C ASP A 69 -20.19 -14.10 -3.51
N GLU A 70 -20.90 -13.05 -3.95
CA GLU A 70 -20.27 -11.84 -4.49
C GLU A 70 -19.43 -11.13 -3.41
N ALA A 71 -19.99 -10.96 -2.23
CA ALA A 71 -19.30 -10.38 -1.08
C ALA A 71 -18.05 -11.19 -0.71
N LEU A 72 -18.18 -12.52 -0.63
CA LEU A 72 -17.09 -13.41 -0.27
C LEU A 72 -15.96 -13.36 -1.30
N LYS A 73 -16.29 -13.40 -2.59
CA LYS A 73 -15.31 -13.30 -3.68
C LYS A 73 -14.51 -12.00 -3.60
N HIS A 74 -15.19 -10.88 -3.38
CA HIS A 74 -14.54 -9.58 -3.24
C HIS A 74 -13.64 -9.54 -2.00
N LYS A 75 -14.13 -10.00 -0.85
CA LYS A 75 -13.38 -10.02 0.41
C LYS A 75 -12.15 -10.93 0.34
N ILE A 76 -12.25 -12.12 -0.27
CA ILE A 76 -11.10 -13.00 -0.50
C ILE A 76 -10.06 -12.29 -1.39
N THR A 77 -10.50 -11.62 -2.46
CA THR A 77 -9.58 -10.90 -3.35
C THR A 77 -8.83 -9.80 -2.59
N PHE A 78 -9.53 -9.03 -1.76
CA PHE A 78 -8.94 -8.00 -0.92
C PHE A 78 -7.95 -8.56 0.12
N HIS A 79 -8.33 -9.64 0.82
CA HIS A 79 -7.46 -10.26 1.83
C HIS A 79 -6.26 -10.99 1.24
N ARG A 80 -6.34 -11.41 -0.03
CA ARG A 80 -5.24 -12.11 -0.71
C ARG A 80 -3.98 -11.27 -0.75
N ASP A 81 -4.07 -9.98 -0.95
CA ASP A 81 -2.94 -9.06 -0.96
C ASP A 81 -2.19 -9.14 0.37
N HIS A 82 -2.89 -9.06 1.47
CA HIS A 82 -2.31 -9.15 2.81
C HIS A 82 -1.77 -10.55 3.17
N TRP A 83 -2.36 -11.61 2.62
CA TRP A 83 -1.79 -12.95 2.81
C TRP A 83 -0.46 -13.09 2.09
N PHE A 84 -0.33 -12.52 0.90
CA PHE A 84 0.94 -12.48 0.18
C PHE A 84 1.97 -11.58 0.86
N GLU A 85 1.59 -10.38 1.29
CA GLU A 85 2.48 -9.50 2.07
C GLU A 85 3.03 -10.22 3.30
N ARG A 86 2.18 -10.90 4.07
CA ARG A 86 2.64 -11.69 5.22
C ARG A 86 3.61 -12.79 4.82
N GLY A 87 3.35 -13.49 3.72
CA GLY A 87 4.25 -14.52 3.19
C GLY A 87 5.60 -13.94 2.76
N VAL A 88 5.59 -12.79 2.09
CA VAL A 88 6.80 -12.05 1.70
C VAL A 88 7.58 -11.60 2.94
N HIS A 89 6.91 -11.00 3.94
CA HIS A 89 7.53 -10.59 5.18
C HIS A 89 8.25 -11.75 5.88
N GLN A 90 7.56 -12.90 6.04
CA GLN A 90 8.16 -14.09 6.64
C GLN A 90 9.36 -14.61 5.83
N SER A 91 9.31 -14.51 4.50
CA SER A 91 10.41 -14.92 3.64
C SER A 91 11.63 -14.01 3.78
N LEU A 92 11.42 -12.68 3.87
CA LEU A 92 12.48 -11.70 4.12
C LEU A 92 13.16 -11.93 5.46
N ILE A 93 12.37 -12.10 6.53
CA ILE A 93 12.90 -12.43 7.87
C ILE A 93 13.64 -13.78 7.86
N GLY A 94 13.08 -14.80 7.20
CA GLY A 94 13.71 -16.13 7.07
C GLY A 94 15.04 -16.10 6.33
N TYR A 95 15.22 -15.15 5.44
CA TYR A 95 16.50 -14.90 4.75
C TYR A 95 17.50 -14.11 5.62
N GLY A 96 17.05 -13.54 6.74
CA GLY A 96 17.90 -12.74 7.65
C GLY A 96 17.84 -11.23 7.40
N LEU A 97 16.83 -10.75 6.65
CA LEU A 97 16.58 -9.32 6.46
C LEU A 97 15.66 -8.79 7.54
N SER A 98 15.78 -7.50 7.84
CA SER A 98 14.92 -6.77 8.78
C SER A 98 14.22 -5.63 8.05
N PRO A 99 13.09 -5.90 7.35
CA PRO A 99 12.35 -4.85 6.65
C PRO A 99 11.63 -3.93 7.63
N LEU A 100 11.61 -2.62 7.34
CA LEU A 100 10.57 -1.74 7.88
C LEU A 100 9.29 -2.04 7.11
N SER A 101 8.28 -2.55 7.80
CA SER A 101 6.98 -2.86 7.21
C SER A 101 6.01 -1.71 7.38
N GLN A 102 5.24 -1.41 6.33
CA GLN A 102 4.20 -0.37 6.35
C GLN A 102 4.73 1.00 6.79
N LEU A 103 5.92 1.38 6.34
CA LEU A 103 6.45 2.72 6.56
C LEU A 103 5.52 3.73 5.89
N GLU A 104 4.98 4.67 6.65
CA GLU A 104 4.11 5.72 6.14
C GLU A 104 4.89 7.00 5.93
N ILE A 105 4.69 7.63 4.76
CA ILE A 105 5.07 9.01 4.49
C ILE A 105 3.80 9.85 4.63
N GLU A 106 3.79 10.82 5.54
CA GLU A 106 2.67 11.74 5.75
C GLU A 106 3.11 13.17 5.49
N ILE A 107 2.56 13.80 4.45
CA ILE A 107 2.90 15.15 4.05
C ILE A 107 1.66 16.00 3.81
N ARG A 108 1.85 17.32 3.74
CA ARG A 108 0.85 18.27 3.27
C ARG A 108 1.37 19.04 2.05
N TYR A 109 0.55 19.09 1.02
CA TYR A 109 0.79 19.93 -0.15
C TYR A 109 -0.33 20.96 -0.26
N GLY A 110 -0.04 22.21 0.14
CA GLY A 110 -1.10 23.19 0.43
C GLY A 110 -2.02 22.68 1.54
N ASP A 111 -3.32 22.59 1.25
CA ASP A 111 -4.32 22.06 2.18
C ASP A 111 -4.58 20.55 2.01
N VAL A 112 -3.92 19.92 1.05
CA VAL A 112 -4.13 18.50 0.73
C VAL A 112 -3.25 17.60 1.60
N PRO A 113 -3.84 16.78 2.48
CA PRO A 113 -3.09 15.75 3.19
C PRO A 113 -2.83 14.56 2.27
N ILE A 114 -1.57 14.14 2.18
CA ILE A 114 -1.13 13.05 1.31
C ILE A 114 -0.42 12.00 2.16
N LYS A 115 -0.74 10.73 1.91
CA LYS A 115 -0.07 9.59 2.54
C LYS A 115 0.44 8.60 1.51
N ALA A 116 1.62 8.06 1.76
CA ALA A 116 2.14 6.91 1.05
C ALA A 116 2.50 5.81 2.05
N HIS A 117 1.99 4.61 1.84
CA HIS A 117 2.38 3.43 2.61
C HIS A 117 3.32 2.59 1.76
N LEU A 118 4.46 2.22 2.32
CA LEU A 118 5.46 1.39 1.67
C LEU A 118 5.37 0.01 2.30
N ASP A 119 5.03 -1.02 1.51
CA ASP A 119 4.83 -2.37 2.06
C ASP A 119 6.06 -2.85 2.81
N PHE A 120 7.23 -2.75 2.17
CA PHE A 120 8.51 -3.05 2.80
C PHE A 120 9.59 -2.07 2.36
N THR A 121 10.36 -1.60 3.33
CA THR A 121 11.56 -0.81 3.10
C THR A 121 12.77 -1.57 3.64
N LEU A 122 13.68 -1.97 2.76
CA LEU A 122 14.92 -2.67 3.08
C LEU A 122 16.07 -1.68 3.05
N VAL A 123 16.84 -1.64 4.11
CA VAL A 123 17.90 -0.65 4.29
C VAL A 123 19.22 -1.35 4.62
N THR A 124 20.31 -0.86 4.04
CA THR A 124 21.66 -1.25 4.40
C THR A 124 22.62 -0.08 4.26
N ASP A 125 23.64 0.00 5.12
CA ASP A 125 24.73 0.97 5.06
C ASP A 125 25.99 0.41 4.39
N GLN A 126 26.06 -0.92 4.18
CA GLN A 126 27.23 -1.59 3.64
C GLN A 126 26.89 -2.45 2.40
N PRO A 127 27.78 -2.53 1.42
CA PRO A 127 29.03 -1.76 1.21
C PRO A 127 28.77 -0.32 0.76
N GLN A 128 27.55 0.00 0.40
CA GLN A 128 27.06 1.32 0.00
C GLN A 128 25.69 1.54 0.62
N PRO A 129 25.40 2.74 1.16
CA PRO A 129 24.07 3.07 1.66
C PRO A 129 23.01 2.84 0.57
N THR A 130 22.06 1.99 0.87
CA THR A 130 21.02 1.59 -0.10
C THR A 130 19.67 1.51 0.60
N VAL A 131 18.63 2.05 -0.04
CA VAL A 131 17.24 1.88 0.37
C VAL A 131 16.45 1.25 -0.78
N ARG A 132 15.81 0.13 -0.52
CA ARG A 132 14.93 -0.55 -1.48
C ARG A 132 13.51 -0.59 -0.96
N ILE A 133 12.60 0.00 -1.72
CA ILE A 133 11.17 -0.10 -1.50
C ILE A 133 10.67 -1.30 -2.29
N LEU A 134 9.94 -2.18 -1.63
CA LEU A 134 9.31 -3.33 -2.25
C LEU A 134 7.79 -3.21 -2.08
N GLU A 135 7.09 -2.99 -3.17
CA GLU A 135 5.63 -2.99 -3.27
C GLU A 135 5.15 -4.38 -3.69
N VAL A 136 4.20 -4.96 -2.97
CA VAL A 136 3.66 -6.30 -3.23
C VAL A 136 2.30 -6.19 -3.90
N LYS A 137 2.12 -6.87 -5.02
CA LYS A 137 0.84 -6.91 -5.75
C LYS A 137 0.38 -8.34 -5.98
N SER A 138 -0.83 -8.65 -5.55
CA SER A 138 -1.44 -9.93 -5.87
C SER A 138 -2.15 -9.86 -7.23
N THR A 139 -1.93 -10.85 -8.06
CA THR A 139 -2.52 -10.91 -9.39
C THR A 139 -3.11 -12.28 -9.67
N ALA A 140 -4.18 -12.35 -10.46
CA ALA A 140 -4.73 -13.64 -10.91
C ALA A 140 -3.77 -14.35 -11.88
N ARG A 141 -3.05 -13.58 -12.69
CA ARG A 141 -2.01 -14.03 -13.62
C ARG A 141 -0.89 -13.01 -13.62
N LEU A 142 0.36 -13.46 -13.71
CA LEU A 142 1.50 -12.55 -13.77
C LEU A 142 1.43 -11.68 -15.04
N PRO A 143 1.57 -10.36 -14.91
CA PRO A 143 1.55 -9.47 -16.06
C PRO A 143 2.84 -9.63 -16.89
N ALA A 144 2.72 -9.51 -18.21
CA ALA A 144 3.89 -9.50 -19.11
C ALA A 144 4.72 -8.23 -18.89
N THR A 145 4.04 -7.09 -18.75
CA THR A 145 4.59 -5.74 -18.46
C THR A 145 3.87 -5.17 -17.25
N LEU A 146 4.55 -4.32 -16.49
CA LEU A 146 3.93 -3.60 -15.37
C LEU A 146 2.93 -2.56 -15.91
N SER A 147 1.79 -2.38 -15.22
CA SER A 147 0.84 -1.32 -15.53
C SER A 147 1.40 0.06 -15.19
N GLU A 148 0.92 1.10 -15.88
CA GLU A 148 1.32 2.49 -15.58
C GLU A 148 0.95 2.89 -14.15
N SER A 149 -0.19 2.42 -13.64
CA SER A 149 -0.63 2.67 -12.26
C SER A 149 0.35 2.11 -11.23
N TYR A 150 0.85 0.89 -11.42
CA TYR A 150 1.84 0.32 -10.51
C TYR A 150 3.21 1.02 -10.63
N ALA A 151 3.62 1.36 -11.86
CA ALA A 151 4.85 2.11 -12.09
C ALA A 151 4.78 3.50 -11.43
N MET A 152 3.64 4.19 -11.58
CA MET A 152 3.36 5.47 -10.93
C MET A 152 3.39 5.36 -9.40
N GLN A 153 2.78 4.35 -8.82
CA GLN A 153 2.78 4.17 -7.37
C GLN A 153 4.19 4.02 -6.81
N ILE A 154 4.98 3.09 -7.36
CA ILE A 154 6.35 2.84 -6.88
C ILE A 154 7.29 4.01 -7.20
N GLY A 155 7.16 4.64 -8.36
CA GLY A 155 7.91 5.86 -8.72
C GLY A 155 7.59 7.01 -7.78
N GLY A 156 6.31 7.24 -7.46
CA GLY A 156 5.89 8.23 -6.47
C GLY A 156 6.44 7.95 -5.08
N GLN A 157 6.45 6.69 -4.64
CA GLN A 157 7.03 6.30 -3.35
C GLN A 157 8.53 6.60 -3.28
N THR A 158 9.31 6.23 -4.29
CA THR A 158 10.76 6.51 -4.34
C THR A 158 11.07 7.99 -4.42
N ALA A 159 10.31 8.74 -5.23
CA ALA A 159 10.48 10.17 -5.40
C ALA A 159 10.13 10.96 -4.12
N LEU A 160 9.02 10.63 -3.44
CA LEU A 160 8.64 11.24 -2.17
C LEU A 160 9.66 10.91 -1.07
N LEU A 161 10.12 9.65 -0.99
CA LEU A 161 11.13 9.25 -0.01
C LEU A 161 12.40 10.09 -0.17
N LYS A 162 12.88 10.28 -1.39
CA LYS A 162 14.06 11.12 -1.67
C LYS A 162 13.82 12.60 -1.37
N ALA A 163 12.68 13.15 -1.82
CA ALA A 163 12.37 14.57 -1.68
C ALA A 163 12.18 14.99 -0.21
N TYR A 164 11.66 14.08 0.61
CA TYR A 164 11.37 14.34 2.03
C TYR A 164 12.36 13.67 2.98
N TRP A 165 13.52 13.21 2.51
CA TRP A 165 14.54 12.47 3.25
C TRP A 165 14.86 13.02 4.64
N ASN A 166 15.07 14.34 4.73
CA ASN A 166 15.41 15.06 5.96
C ASN A 166 14.21 15.75 6.63
N HIS A 167 12.99 15.38 6.22
CA HIS A 167 11.77 15.92 6.82
C HIS A 167 11.17 14.89 7.79
N PRO A 168 10.63 15.33 8.94
CA PRO A 168 10.03 14.43 9.93
C PRO A 168 8.62 14.00 9.48
N VAL A 169 8.53 13.34 8.34
CA VAL A 169 7.27 12.92 7.70
C VAL A 169 7.08 11.40 7.72
N PHE A 170 8.04 10.67 8.27
CA PHE A 170 8.00 9.22 8.29
C PHE A 170 7.43 8.71 9.60
N ASN A 171 6.41 7.87 9.49
CA ASN A 171 5.71 7.24 10.59
C ASN A 171 5.87 5.73 10.55
N ILE A 172 6.02 5.11 11.72
CA ILE A 172 5.88 3.66 11.87
C ILE A 172 4.56 3.42 12.58
N ILE A 173 3.70 2.61 11.97
CA ILE A 173 2.40 2.24 12.52
C ILE A 173 2.54 0.87 13.19
N GLN A 174 2.33 0.83 14.49
CA GLN A 174 2.30 -0.44 15.23
C GLN A 174 1.03 -1.24 14.92
N GLU A 175 1.07 -2.54 15.24
CA GLU A 175 -0.13 -3.40 15.15
C GLU A 175 -1.31 -2.89 16.01
N THR A 176 -1.02 -2.04 17.01
CA THR A 176 -2.03 -1.37 17.85
C THR A 176 -2.70 -0.17 17.18
N GLY A 177 -2.18 0.30 16.05
CA GLY A 177 -2.59 1.55 15.39
C GLY A 177 -1.92 2.80 15.96
N GLU A 178 -1.01 2.65 16.90
CA GLU A 178 -0.24 3.76 17.43
C GLU A 178 0.80 4.19 16.39
N VAL A 179 0.78 5.47 16.04
CA VAL A 179 1.80 6.10 15.19
C VAL A 179 2.97 6.45 16.09
N LEU A 180 4.10 5.76 15.90
CA LEU A 180 5.23 5.94 16.78
C LEU A 180 5.98 7.24 16.56
N TYR A 181 6.00 7.78 15.34
CA TYR A 181 6.87 8.93 15.05
C TYR A 181 6.44 9.77 13.87
N HIS A 182 6.67 11.08 14.01
CA HIS A 182 7.07 11.98 12.93
C HIS A 182 8.58 12.14 13.01
N ARG A 183 9.35 11.38 12.22
CA ARG A 183 10.82 11.42 12.18
C ARG A 183 11.33 11.50 10.75
N THR A 184 12.62 11.81 10.60
CA THR A 184 13.30 11.63 9.32
C THR A 184 13.53 10.14 9.05
N LEU A 185 13.76 9.78 7.80
CA LEU A 185 14.07 8.39 7.46
C LEU A 185 15.40 7.92 8.09
N PRO A 186 16.51 8.69 8.06
CA PRO A 186 17.74 8.30 8.73
C PRO A 186 17.55 8.02 10.23
N GLU A 187 16.81 8.89 10.95
CA GLU A 187 16.51 8.68 12.37
C GLU A 187 15.71 7.40 12.62
N SER A 188 14.70 7.13 11.78
CA SER A 188 13.90 5.91 11.88
C SER A 188 14.74 4.65 11.65
N CYS A 189 15.63 4.67 10.67
CA CYS A 189 16.53 3.56 10.37
C CYS A 189 17.57 3.33 11.48
N GLN A 190 18.13 4.41 12.02
CA GLN A 190 19.09 4.30 13.13
C GLN A 190 18.44 3.69 14.37
N GLU A 191 17.23 4.11 14.71
CA GLU A 191 16.57 3.64 15.94
C GLU A 191 16.04 2.21 15.82
N LEU A 192 15.43 1.87 14.68
CA LEU A 192 14.70 0.61 14.53
C LEU A 192 15.57 -0.53 13.99
N LEU A 193 16.60 -0.20 13.19
CA LEU A 193 17.44 -1.18 12.50
C LEU A 193 18.91 -1.12 12.92
N ASP A 194 19.32 -0.11 13.69
CA ASP A 194 20.73 0.21 13.97
C ASP A 194 21.56 0.39 12.68
N VAL A 195 20.94 1.01 11.66
CA VAL A 195 21.55 1.31 10.35
C VAL A 195 21.68 2.82 10.20
N SER A 196 22.91 3.29 9.96
CA SER A 196 23.20 4.70 9.76
C SER A 196 23.13 5.07 8.29
N LEU A 197 22.14 5.87 7.92
CA LEU A 197 22.02 6.42 6.58
C LEU A 197 22.66 7.83 6.52
N PRO A 198 23.16 8.24 5.32
CA PRO A 198 23.70 9.58 5.14
C PRO A 198 22.60 10.65 5.26
N ASP A 199 22.99 11.86 5.70
CA ASP A 199 22.10 13.02 5.76
C ASP A 199 21.67 13.50 4.35
N ASP A 200 22.51 13.24 3.35
CA ASP A 200 22.21 13.58 1.95
C ASP A 200 21.68 12.35 1.21
N ALA A 201 20.41 12.42 0.78
CA ALA A 201 19.77 11.40 -0.02
C ALA A 201 20.55 11.05 -1.31
N SER A 202 21.31 11.99 -1.88
CA SER A 202 22.12 11.77 -3.08
C SER A 202 23.30 10.82 -2.87
N ALA A 203 23.70 10.60 -1.61
CA ALA A 203 24.73 9.63 -1.24
C ALA A 203 24.17 8.22 -1.01
N CYS A 204 22.87 8.02 -1.18
CA CYS A 204 22.16 6.76 -1.00
C CYS A 204 21.63 6.23 -2.33
N ASP A 205 21.79 4.92 -2.60
CA ASP A 205 21.16 4.25 -3.73
C ASP A 205 19.70 3.91 -3.37
N ILE A 206 18.75 4.69 -3.93
CA ILE A 206 17.31 4.52 -3.67
C ILE A 206 16.67 3.82 -4.86
N GLN A 207 16.01 2.70 -4.62
CA GLN A 207 15.39 1.87 -5.65
C GLN A 207 14.00 1.41 -5.23
N GLY A 208 13.05 1.44 -6.17
CA GLY A 208 11.72 0.84 -6.03
C GLY A 208 11.59 -0.45 -6.81
N TRP A 209 10.86 -1.42 -6.27
CA TRP A 209 10.58 -2.70 -6.91
C TRP A 209 9.13 -3.08 -6.71
N VAL A 210 8.50 -3.64 -7.73
CA VAL A 210 7.16 -4.23 -7.62
C VAL A 210 7.26 -5.73 -7.76
N LEU A 211 6.81 -6.44 -6.73
CA LEU A 211 6.71 -7.90 -6.70
C LEU A 211 5.27 -8.32 -6.98
N CYS A 212 5.01 -8.80 -8.19
CA CYS A 212 3.73 -9.39 -8.55
C CYS A 212 3.72 -10.88 -8.18
N LEU A 213 2.73 -11.29 -7.40
CA LEU A 213 2.54 -12.66 -6.95
C LEU A 213 1.21 -13.22 -7.48
N SER A 214 1.24 -14.44 -7.99
CA SER A 214 0.06 -15.25 -8.26
C SER A 214 0.05 -16.45 -7.29
N MET A 215 -0.97 -17.30 -7.38
CA MET A 215 -1.06 -18.49 -6.51
C MET A 215 0.12 -19.46 -6.63
N CYS A 216 0.85 -19.44 -7.73
CA CYS A 216 1.90 -20.42 -8.01
C CYS A 216 3.16 -19.85 -8.67
N ASP A 217 3.21 -18.52 -8.83
CA ASP A 217 4.32 -17.90 -9.56
C ASP A 217 4.56 -16.46 -9.10
N ALA A 218 5.75 -15.92 -9.35
CA ALA A 218 6.18 -14.58 -8.94
C ALA A 218 6.97 -13.89 -10.07
N LYS A 219 6.84 -12.56 -10.15
CA LYS A 219 7.61 -11.72 -11.06
C LYS A 219 7.92 -10.38 -10.43
N ALA A 220 9.19 -9.97 -10.49
CA ALA A 220 9.63 -8.66 -10.04
C ALA A 220 9.85 -7.71 -11.21
N PHE A 221 9.54 -6.43 -10.99
CA PHE A 221 9.77 -5.33 -11.92
C PHE A 221 10.55 -4.23 -11.21
N GLY A 222 11.49 -3.62 -11.88
CA GLY A 222 12.34 -2.55 -11.36
C GLY A 222 13.77 -2.67 -11.87
N PRO A 223 14.72 -1.88 -11.34
CA PRO A 223 14.50 -0.83 -10.37
C PRO A 223 13.76 0.38 -10.95
N PHE A 224 12.94 1.03 -10.12
CA PHE A 224 12.39 2.35 -10.36
C PHE A 224 13.21 3.34 -9.55
N LEU A 225 13.71 4.37 -10.18
CA LEU A 225 14.56 5.37 -9.53
C LEU A 225 13.75 6.61 -9.15
N PRO A 226 14.15 7.37 -8.13
CA PRO A 226 13.47 8.61 -7.76
C PRO A 226 13.38 9.64 -8.91
N GLU A 227 14.33 9.60 -9.84
CA GLU A 227 14.39 10.48 -11.02
C GLU A 227 13.41 10.09 -12.12
N ASP A 228 12.83 8.88 -12.05
CA ASP A 228 11.83 8.42 -13.03
C ASP A 228 10.46 9.08 -12.84
N MET A 229 10.26 9.77 -11.71
CA MET A 229 9.01 10.45 -11.37
C MET A 229 9.26 11.88 -10.93
N ASP A 230 8.52 12.83 -11.52
CA ASP A 230 8.48 14.19 -11.02
C ASP A 230 7.59 14.29 -9.77
N VAL A 231 8.19 14.63 -8.63
CA VAL A 231 7.48 14.82 -7.36
C VAL A 231 6.37 15.87 -7.50
N ALA A 232 6.64 16.98 -8.21
CA ALA A 232 5.66 18.04 -8.40
C ALA A 232 4.43 17.50 -9.15
N GLN A 233 4.62 16.72 -10.20
CA GLN A 233 3.53 16.08 -10.92
C GLN A 233 2.71 15.16 -10.02
N CYS A 234 3.37 14.37 -9.19
CA CYS A 234 2.69 13.49 -8.23
C CYS A 234 1.83 14.28 -7.23
N LEU A 235 2.35 15.39 -6.70
CA LEU A 235 1.64 16.26 -5.76
C LEU A 235 0.47 17.00 -6.42
N ASP A 236 0.64 17.46 -7.66
CA ASP A 236 -0.43 18.10 -8.43
C ASP A 236 -1.57 17.13 -8.75
N MET A 237 -1.26 15.88 -9.11
CA MET A 237 -2.27 14.83 -9.27
C MET A 237 -3.03 14.55 -7.97
N ALA A 238 -2.34 14.57 -6.83
CA ALA A 238 -3.00 14.41 -5.53
C ALA A 238 -3.95 15.56 -5.24
N SER A 239 -3.57 16.79 -5.59
CA SER A 239 -4.40 17.99 -5.44
C SER A 239 -5.66 17.90 -6.32
N GLU A 240 -5.49 17.53 -7.58
CA GLU A 240 -6.61 17.34 -8.50
C GLU A 240 -7.60 16.28 -8.00
N PHE A 241 -7.07 15.15 -7.52
CA PHE A 241 -7.90 14.09 -6.93
C PHE A 241 -8.69 14.59 -5.72
N TRP A 242 -8.03 15.32 -4.82
CA TRP A 242 -8.64 15.87 -3.62
C TRP A 242 -9.78 16.85 -3.95
N GLU A 243 -9.52 17.81 -4.83
CA GLU A 243 -10.51 18.78 -5.27
C GLU A 243 -11.72 18.11 -5.94
N THR A 244 -11.48 17.12 -6.78
CA THR A 244 -12.55 16.35 -7.44
C THR A 244 -13.37 15.57 -6.42
N GLY A 245 -12.75 14.95 -5.43
CA GLY A 245 -13.43 14.20 -4.36
C GLY A 245 -14.26 15.08 -3.43
N VAL A 246 -13.77 16.29 -3.12
CA VAL A 246 -14.47 17.24 -2.22
C VAL A 246 -15.64 17.93 -2.94
N THR A 247 -15.53 18.18 -4.26
CA THR A 247 -16.54 18.91 -5.02
C THR A 247 -17.69 18.05 -5.54
N THR A 248 -17.55 16.73 -5.54
CA THR A 248 -18.58 15.80 -6.01
C THR A 248 -19.46 15.31 -4.86
N ASP A 249 -20.39 16.15 -4.40
CA ASP A 249 -21.52 15.74 -3.52
C ASP A 249 -22.53 14.80 -4.22
N LYS A 250 -22.22 14.29 -5.41
CA LYS A 250 -23.13 13.43 -6.17
C LYS A 250 -22.47 12.12 -6.58
N PRO A 251 -23.17 10.99 -6.32
CA PRO A 251 -22.72 9.71 -6.87
C PRO A 251 -22.62 9.84 -8.39
N VAL A 252 -21.45 9.51 -8.91
CA VAL A 252 -21.24 9.44 -10.35
C VAL A 252 -21.96 8.18 -10.82
N SER A 253 -23.17 8.37 -11.35
CA SER A 253 -24.04 7.29 -11.88
C SER A 253 -23.42 6.59 -13.09
#